data_bd5f0793c245aa9a2c641b7f242289b8
#
_entry.id   bd5f0793c245aa9a2c641b7f242289b8
#
_cell.length_a   1.000
_cell.length_b   1.000
_cell.length_c   1.000
_cell.angle_alpha   90.00
_cell.angle_beta   90.00
_cell.angle_gamma   90.00
#
_symmetry.space_group_name_H-M   'P 1'
#
loop_
_entity.id
_entity.type
_entity.pdbx_description
1 polymer ?
#
loop_
_entity_poly.entity_id
_entity_poly.type
_entity_poly.pdbx_seq_one_letter_code
_entity_poly.pdbx_strand_id
1 'polypeptide(L)'
;MKRSITRRGIVALTVSGIAVAAAVGTASAKSEQATVKVRVHAATVKASAGPVTRTFSFIGPSGSKTANVVSIDGLTINARCGTGGQPVIFGFSSVAGSDILGRIFDGLGRAHIIHNTSFGPGVSVALSTSSGDFDASGSVLFETPMGKVVTVAYGFDNATTLGKQNVCTVFGSAIAS
;
A
#
# COMPACT_ATOMS: atom_id res chain seq x y z
N MET A 1 43.23 26.54 -7.37
CA MET A 1 43.74 25.35 -6.62
C MET A 1 43.17 24.09 -7.20
N LYS A 2 44.00 23.31 -7.91
CA LYS A 2 43.64 21.99 -8.50
C LYS A 2 43.73 20.93 -7.42
N ARG A 3 42.74 20.05 -7.28
CA ARG A 3 42.94 18.70 -6.73
C ARG A 3 42.11 17.70 -7.52
N SER A 4 42.82 16.97 -8.34
CA SER A 4 42.46 15.70 -8.95
C SER A 4 42.54 14.59 -7.89
N ILE A 5 41.54 13.70 -7.81
CA ILE A 5 41.72 12.36 -7.23
C ILE A 5 40.93 11.37 -8.07
N THR A 6 41.69 10.63 -8.87
CA THR A 6 41.34 9.37 -9.52
C THR A 6 41.48 8.23 -8.50
N ARG A 7 40.52 7.30 -8.42
CA ARG A 7 40.82 5.86 -8.24
C ARG A 7 39.63 4.96 -8.55
N ARG A 8 39.79 4.22 -9.63
CA ARG A 8 39.01 3.05 -10.01
C ARG A 8 39.38 1.89 -9.09
N GLY A 9 38.37 1.20 -8.54
CA GLY A 9 38.52 -0.10 -7.91
C GLY A 9 37.56 -1.08 -8.57
N ILE A 10 38.13 -1.97 -9.41
CA ILE A 10 37.42 -3.12 -9.98
C ILE A 10 37.49 -4.23 -8.94
N VAL A 11 36.35 -4.72 -8.46
CA VAL A 11 36.28 -5.96 -7.65
C VAL A 11 35.78 -7.07 -8.55
N ALA A 12 36.68 -8.01 -8.88
CA ALA A 12 36.36 -9.26 -9.56
C ALA A 12 35.78 -10.26 -8.54
N LEU A 13 34.55 -10.72 -8.76
CA LEU A 13 33.98 -11.85 -8.01
C LEU A 13 34.32 -13.14 -8.75
N THR A 14 35.17 -13.96 -8.13
CA THR A 14 35.42 -15.35 -8.54
C THR A 14 34.35 -16.27 -7.98
N VAL A 15 33.62 -16.93 -8.87
CA VAL A 15 32.65 -17.99 -8.51
C VAL A 15 33.41 -19.31 -8.41
N SER A 16 33.54 -19.85 -7.21
CA SER A 16 34.09 -21.19 -6.95
C SER A 16 32.96 -22.22 -7.08
N GLY A 17 33.07 -23.07 -8.10
CA GLY A 17 32.19 -24.23 -8.27
C GLY A 17 32.54 -25.35 -7.27
N ILE A 18 31.57 -25.86 -6.58
CA ILE A 18 31.65 -27.05 -5.73
C ILE A 18 31.12 -28.22 -6.54
N ALA A 19 31.99 -29.14 -6.88
CA ALA A 19 31.65 -30.45 -7.47
C ALA A 19 31.24 -31.41 -6.33
N VAL A 20 29.99 -31.86 -6.33
CA VAL A 20 29.54 -32.96 -5.43
C VAL A 20 29.64 -34.28 -6.19
N ALA A 21 30.51 -35.12 -5.73
CA ALA A 21 30.63 -36.50 -6.21
C ALA A 21 29.50 -37.36 -5.59
N ALA A 22 28.65 -37.95 -6.43
CA ALA A 22 27.62 -38.88 -6.00
C ALA A 22 28.23 -40.31 -5.88
N ALA A 23 28.24 -40.85 -4.67
CA ALA A 23 28.54 -42.25 -4.43
C ALA A 23 27.29 -43.10 -4.71
N VAL A 24 27.38 -44.01 -5.67
CA VAL A 24 26.33 -44.99 -6.01
C VAL A 24 26.44 -46.14 -5.03
N GLY A 25 25.53 -46.21 -4.07
CA GLY A 25 25.29 -47.34 -3.21
C GLY A 25 24.09 -48.11 -3.72
N THR A 26 24.29 -49.33 -4.26
CA THR A 26 23.22 -50.26 -4.63
C THR A 26 22.71 -51.01 -3.39
N ALA A 27 21.61 -50.53 -2.83
CA ALA A 27 20.82 -51.30 -1.87
C ALA A 27 19.53 -51.77 -2.56
N SER A 28 19.45 -53.08 -2.77
CA SER A 28 18.28 -53.76 -3.31
C SER A 28 17.23 -53.86 -2.20
N ALA A 29 16.30 -52.91 -2.11
CA ALA A 29 15.14 -52.97 -1.23
C ALA A 29 13.91 -53.35 -2.06
N LYS A 30 13.31 -54.47 -1.71
CA LYS A 30 12.03 -54.91 -2.23
C LYS A 30 10.98 -53.83 -1.96
N SER A 31 10.57 -53.12 -3.00
CA SER A 31 9.54 -52.10 -2.93
C SER A 31 8.17 -52.76 -2.95
N GLU A 32 7.53 -52.77 -1.80
CA GLU A 32 6.10 -53.03 -1.67
C GLU A 32 5.39 -51.74 -2.15
N GLN A 33 4.87 -51.78 -3.38
CA GLN A 33 4.15 -50.62 -3.99
C GLN A 33 2.79 -50.48 -3.25
N ALA A 34 2.78 -49.62 -2.24
CA ALA A 34 1.54 -49.10 -1.69
C ALA A 34 0.92 -48.16 -2.73
N THR A 35 -0.19 -48.57 -3.33
CA THR A 35 -0.94 -47.74 -4.30
C THR A 35 -1.61 -46.58 -3.56
N VAL A 36 -0.94 -45.46 -3.44
CA VAL A 36 -1.54 -44.22 -2.92
C VAL A 36 -2.52 -43.68 -3.94
N LYS A 37 -3.83 -43.86 -3.70
CA LYS A 37 -4.87 -43.18 -4.49
C LYS A 37 -4.81 -41.69 -4.20
N VAL A 38 -4.14 -40.95 -5.04
CA VAL A 38 -4.17 -39.46 -5.05
C VAL A 38 -5.55 -39.03 -5.51
N ARG A 39 -6.41 -38.61 -4.59
CA ARG A 39 -7.62 -37.87 -4.94
C ARG A 39 -7.25 -36.45 -5.26
N VAL A 40 -7.14 -36.12 -6.54
CA VAL A 40 -7.07 -34.75 -6.99
C VAL A 40 -8.47 -34.14 -6.83
N HIS A 41 -8.67 -33.35 -5.77
CA HIS A 41 -9.83 -32.47 -5.73
C HIS A 41 -9.52 -31.33 -6.71
N ALA A 42 -10.20 -31.30 -7.85
CA ALA A 42 -10.22 -30.13 -8.72
C ALA A 42 -10.88 -28.98 -7.93
N ALA A 43 -10.11 -28.16 -7.29
CA ALA A 43 -10.60 -26.88 -6.81
C ALA A 43 -11.00 -26.08 -8.02
N THR A 44 -12.29 -25.83 -8.19
CA THR A 44 -12.79 -24.90 -9.19
C THR A 44 -12.28 -23.52 -8.79
N VAL A 45 -11.15 -23.09 -9.35
CA VAL A 45 -10.67 -21.72 -9.22
C VAL A 45 -11.70 -20.88 -9.96
N LYS A 46 -12.59 -20.22 -9.19
CA LYS A 46 -13.42 -19.15 -9.74
C LYS A 46 -12.45 -18.12 -10.29
N ALA A 47 -12.54 -17.87 -11.61
CA ALA A 47 -11.75 -16.82 -12.22
C ALA A 47 -11.97 -15.53 -11.42
N SER A 48 -10.95 -15.07 -10.71
CA SER A 48 -10.96 -13.80 -10.01
C SER A 48 -11.10 -12.72 -11.06
N ALA A 49 -12.09 -11.85 -10.92
CA ALA A 49 -12.10 -10.60 -11.67
C ALA A 49 -10.75 -9.92 -11.43
N GLY A 50 -10.08 -9.48 -12.48
CA GLY A 50 -8.78 -8.82 -12.37
C GLY A 50 -8.83 -7.60 -11.43
N PRO A 51 -7.68 -7.07 -11.02
CA PRO A 51 -7.62 -5.95 -10.08
C PRO A 51 -8.41 -4.75 -10.60
N VAL A 52 -9.21 -4.15 -9.72
CA VAL A 52 -9.99 -2.94 -10.03
C VAL A 52 -9.20 -1.73 -9.60
N THR A 53 -8.90 -0.82 -10.52
CA THR A 53 -8.23 0.46 -10.23
C THR A 53 -9.23 1.60 -10.30
N ARG A 54 -9.19 2.49 -9.31
CA ARG A 54 -9.94 3.76 -9.27
C ARG A 54 -8.98 4.90 -9.00
N THR A 55 -8.99 5.92 -9.83
CA THR A 55 -8.34 7.20 -9.55
C THR A 55 -9.33 8.14 -8.89
N PHE A 56 -8.85 9.05 -8.05
CA PHE A 56 -9.68 10.06 -7.41
C PHE A 56 -8.94 11.39 -7.30
N SER A 57 -9.72 12.46 -7.26
CA SER A 57 -9.23 13.80 -6.97
C SER A 57 -10.30 14.60 -6.23
N PHE A 58 -9.87 15.52 -5.41
CA PHE A 58 -10.70 16.47 -4.69
C PHE A 58 -10.01 17.84 -4.71
N ILE A 59 -10.77 18.89 -4.98
CA ILE A 59 -10.33 20.27 -4.88
C ILE A 59 -11.43 21.02 -4.14
N GLY A 60 -11.08 21.69 -3.06
CA GLY A 60 -12.06 22.44 -2.27
C GLY A 60 -11.50 23.72 -1.68
N PRO A 61 -12.38 24.71 -1.42
CA PRO A 61 -11.99 25.89 -0.64
C PRO A 61 -11.81 25.54 0.84
N SER A 62 -11.11 26.41 1.56
CA SER A 62 -11.02 26.35 3.03
C SER A 62 -12.40 26.22 3.66
N GLY A 63 -12.55 25.32 4.65
CA GLY A 63 -13.80 25.03 5.32
C GLY A 63 -14.82 24.28 4.46
N SER A 64 -14.40 23.64 3.37
CA SER A 64 -15.30 22.87 2.51
C SER A 64 -15.97 21.71 3.26
N LYS A 65 -17.16 21.31 2.78
CA LYS A 65 -17.83 20.11 3.28
C LYS A 65 -17.03 18.87 2.93
N THR A 66 -17.16 17.84 3.76
CA THR A 66 -16.58 16.51 3.49
C THR A 66 -17.24 15.89 2.25
N ALA A 67 -16.40 15.42 1.34
CA ALA A 67 -16.79 14.69 0.14
C ALA A 67 -16.23 13.26 0.17
N ASN A 68 -17.00 12.29 -0.32
CA ASN A 68 -16.49 10.96 -0.62
C ASN A 68 -15.68 11.04 -1.91
N VAL A 69 -14.40 10.67 -1.86
CA VAL A 69 -13.51 10.74 -3.02
C VAL A 69 -13.29 9.38 -3.69
N VAL A 70 -13.37 8.29 -2.92
CA VAL A 70 -13.34 6.93 -3.45
C VAL A 70 -14.01 5.95 -2.49
N SER A 71 -14.74 4.99 -3.05
CA SER A 71 -15.24 3.82 -2.33
C SER A 71 -14.93 2.57 -3.15
N ILE A 72 -14.25 1.59 -2.54
CA ILE A 72 -13.79 0.37 -3.19
C ILE A 72 -13.69 -0.76 -2.16
N ASP A 73 -14.30 -1.89 -2.43
CA ASP A 73 -14.25 -3.13 -1.61
C ASP A 73 -14.36 -2.94 -0.09
N GLY A 74 -15.27 -2.07 0.33
CA GLY A 74 -15.54 -1.80 1.74
C GLY A 74 -14.71 -0.65 2.34
N LEU A 75 -13.66 -0.19 1.68
CA LEU A 75 -12.93 1.02 2.05
C LEU A 75 -13.59 2.25 1.42
N THR A 76 -13.79 3.29 2.21
CA THR A 76 -14.22 4.62 1.76
C THR A 76 -13.22 5.66 2.21
N ILE A 77 -12.79 6.53 1.32
CA ILE A 77 -11.95 7.68 1.63
C ILE A 77 -12.75 8.95 1.44
N ASN A 78 -12.76 9.78 2.45
CA ASN A 78 -13.37 11.09 2.45
C ASN A 78 -12.30 12.16 2.56
N ALA A 79 -12.55 13.32 1.91
CA ALA A 79 -11.67 14.46 1.96
C ALA A 79 -12.46 15.77 2.18
N ARG A 80 -11.81 16.75 2.79
CA ARG A 80 -12.26 18.13 2.90
C ARG A 80 -11.05 19.05 3.07
N CYS A 81 -11.22 20.35 2.84
CA CYS A 81 -10.27 21.35 3.31
C CYS A 81 -10.69 21.86 4.70
N GLY A 82 -9.79 21.84 5.65
CA GLY A 82 -9.99 22.47 6.96
C GLY A 82 -10.07 24.00 6.85
N THR A 83 -10.43 24.68 7.94
CA THR A 83 -10.60 26.14 7.98
C THR A 83 -9.34 26.92 7.68
N GLY A 84 -8.15 26.34 7.88
CA GLY A 84 -6.85 26.87 7.48
C GLY A 84 -6.39 26.50 6.08
N GLY A 85 -7.24 25.83 5.28
CA GLY A 85 -6.88 25.36 3.94
C GLY A 85 -6.09 24.04 3.91
N GLN A 86 -5.78 23.45 5.09
CA GLN A 86 -5.09 22.18 5.15
C GLN A 86 -5.99 21.02 4.67
N PRO A 87 -5.47 20.06 3.91
CA PRO A 87 -6.19 18.86 3.56
C PRO A 87 -6.48 17.99 4.78
N VAL A 88 -7.71 17.50 4.88
CA VAL A 88 -8.17 16.60 5.94
C VAL A 88 -8.76 15.37 5.28
N ILE A 89 -8.10 14.22 5.47
CA ILE A 89 -8.43 12.97 4.80
C ILE A 89 -8.73 11.91 5.85
N PHE A 90 -9.80 11.17 5.66
CA PHE A 90 -10.20 10.07 6.54
C PHE A 90 -10.51 8.81 5.75
N GLY A 91 -10.08 7.66 6.28
CA GLY A 91 -10.54 6.34 5.86
C GLY A 91 -11.68 5.85 6.76
N PHE A 92 -12.62 5.13 6.16
CA PHE A 92 -13.73 4.44 6.82
C PHE A 92 -13.82 3.02 6.25
N SER A 93 -14.21 2.05 7.09
CA SER A 93 -14.55 0.71 6.65
C SER A 93 -16.04 0.44 6.83
N SER A 94 -16.66 -0.19 5.84
CA SER A 94 -17.99 -0.78 5.97
C SER A 94 -17.95 -2.25 6.43
N VAL A 95 -16.75 -2.83 6.56
CA VAL A 95 -16.53 -4.24 6.92
C VAL A 95 -15.93 -4.31 8.32
N ALA A 96 -16.61 -5.00 9.22
CA ALA A 96 -16.13 -5.20 10.59
C ALA A 96 -14.89 -6.11 10.62
N GLY A 97 -13.97 -5.84 11.54
CA GLY A 97 -12.75 -6.64 11.72
C GLY A 97 -11.73 -6.51 10.59
N SER A 98 -11.81 -5.44 9.82
CA SER A 98 -10.79 -5.13 8.81
C SER A 98 -9.54 -4.53 9.47
N ASP A 99 -8.43 -4.58 8.75
CA ASP A 99 -7.18 -3.95 9.12
C ASP A 99 -6.85 -2.80 8.17
N ILE A 100 -6.21 -1.76 8.70
CA ILE A 100 -5.60 -0.71 7.89
C ILE A 100 -4.19 -0.44 8.41
N LEU A 101 -3.21 -0.51 7.51
CA LEU A 101 -1.81 -0.26 7.79
C LEU A 101 -1.27 0.69 6.73
N GLY A 102 -0.44 1.64 7.12
CA GLY A 102 0.17 2.54 6.15
C GLY A 102 1.10 3.57 6.77
N ARG A 103 1.46 4.52 5.96
CA ARG A 103 2.29 5.65 6.37
C ARG A 103 1.94 6.91 5.60
N ILE A 104 2.13 8.04 6.26
CA ILE A 104 2.06 9.37 5.67
C ILE A 104 3.46 9.98 5.79
N PHE A 105 3.97 10.56 4.72
CA PHE A 105 5.16 11.40 4.74
C PHE A 105 4.71 12.85 4.71
N ASP A 106 5.06 13.62 5.74
CA ASP A 106 4.79 15.05 5.78
C ASP A 106 5.77 15.84 4.86
N GLY A 107 5.50 17.12 4.64
CA GLY A 107 6.35 18.00 3.81
C GLY A 107 7.79 18.16 4.32
N LEU A 108 8.08 17.70 5.54
CA LEU A 108 9.42 17.66 6.12
C LEU A 108 10.07 16.27 6.00
N GLY A 109 9.42 15.32 5.34
CA GLY A 109 9.91 13.96 5.15
C GLY A 109 9.78 13.05 6.37
N ARG A 110 9.04 13.44 7.42
CA ARG A 110 8.79 12.59 8.59
C ARG A 110 7.69 11.59 8.27
N ALA A 111 7.88 10.35 8.70
CA ALA A 111 6.90 9.28 8.52
C ALA A 111 5.99 9.16 9.74
N HIS A 112 4.68 9.18 9.50
CA HIS A 112 3.64 8.89 10.48
C HIS A 112 3.02 7.54 10.13
N ILE A 113 3.05 6.61 11.08
CA ILE A 113 2.51 5.26 10.87
C ILE A 113 1.02 5.26 11.17
N ILE A 114 0.25 4.65 10.27
CA ILE A 114 -1.16 4.34 10.42
C ILE A 114 -1.25 2.84 10.69
N HIS A 115 -1.90 2.46 11.78
CA HIS A 115 -2.17 1.05 12.07
C HIS A 115 -3.43 0.93 12.92
N ASN A 116 -4.43 0.18 12.43
CA ASN A 116 -5.63 -0.15 13.19
C ASN A 116 -6.12 -1.55 12.77
N THR A 117 -6.03 -2.51 13.68
CA THR A 117 -6.42 -3.92 13.50
C THR A 117 -7.89 -4.19 13.83
N SER A 118 -8.64 -3.18 14.20
CA SER A 118 -10.08 -3.24 14.50
C SER A 118 -10.85 -2.20 13.69
N PHE A 119 -10.38 -1.96 12.47
CA PHE A 119 -10.95 -0.99 11.56
C PHE A 119 -12.27 -1.50 10.99
N GLY A 120 -13.38 -0.88 11.38
CA GLY A 120 -14.73 -1.34 11.04
C GLY A 120 -15.76 -0.22 11.00
N PRO A 121 -17.06 -0.56 10.85
CA PRO A 121 -18.14 0.42 10.81
C PRO A 121 -18.12 1.34 12.01
N GLY A 122 -18.26 2.65 11.78
CA GLY A 122 -18.22 3.68 12.82
C GLY A 122 -16.82 4.10 13.28
N VAL A 123 -15.76 3.42 12.81
CA VAL A 123 -14.37 3.81 13.09
C VAL A 123 -13.83 4.63 11.92
N SER A 124 -13.19 5.75 12.21
CA SER A 124 -12.46 6.53 11.22
C SER A 124 -10.96 6.53 11.54
N VAL A 125 -10.14 6.52 10.50
CA VAL A 125 -8.68 6.63 10.61
C VAL A 125 -8.23 7.87 9.84
N ALA A 126 -7.45 8.74 10.49
CA ALA A 126 -6.87 9.90 9.83
C ALA A 126 -5.78 9.47 8.84
N LEU A 127 -5.93 9.94 7.61
CA LEU A 127 -5.00 9.71 6.49
C LEU A 127 -4.26 11.00 6.10
N SER A 128 -4.36 12.05 6.91
CA SER A 128 -3.60 13.29 6.82
C SER A 128 -3.03 13.62 8.19
N THR A 129 -1.92 14.34 8.23
CA THR A 129 -1.33 14.82 9.48
C THR A 129 -2.11 15.99 10.03
N SER A 130 -2.14 16.14 11.36
CA SER A 130 -2.82 17.25 12.03
C SER A 130 -1.99 18.54 12.08
N SER A 131 -0.73 18.47 11.66
CA SER A 131 0.27 19.51 11.92
C SER A 131 0.33 20.63 10.88
N GLY A 132 -0.70 20.78 10.04
CA GLY A 132 -0.72 21.86 9.05
C GLY A 132 0.27 21.66 7.91
N ASP A 133 0.72 20.44 7.69
CA ASP A 133 1.55 20.09 6.55
C ASP A 133 0.75 20.33 5.27
N PHE A 134 1.32 21.13 4.43
CA PHE A 134 0.67 21.65 3.25
C PHE A 134 0.88 20.71 2.06
N ASP A 135 1.99 19.98 2.06
CA ASP A 135 2.35 19.03 1.01
C ASP A 135 2.74 17.70 1.66
N ALA A 136 2.01 16.66 1.37
CA ALA A 136 2.32 15.35 1.88
C ALA A 136 1.84 14.24 0.95
N SER A 137 2.35 13.05 1.18
CA SER A 137 1.93 11.85 0.47
C SER A 137 1.74 10.70 1.45
N GLY A 138 0.90 9.75 1.08
CA GLY A 138 0.66 8.59 1.88
C GLY A 138 0.36 7.35 1.07
N SER A 139 0.51 6.21 1.72
CA SER A 139 0.04 4.94 1.21
C SER A 139 -0.55 4.12 2.34
N VAL A 140 -1.66 3.45 2.06
CA VAL A 140 -2.31 2.53 2.98
C VAL A 140 -2.65 1.23 2.31
N LEU A 141 -2.55 0.16 3.06
CA LEU A 141 -3.06 -1.16 2.77
C LEU A 141 -4.29 -1.37 3.67
N PHE A 142 -5.40 -1.71 3.07
CA PHE A 142 -6.63 -2.11 3.75
C PHE A 142 -6.90 -3.58 3.44
N GLU A 143 -7.17 -4.36 4.46
CA GLU A 143 -7.47 -5.79 4.33
C GLU A 143 -8.76 -6.12 5.08
N THR A 144 -9.64 -6.89 4.44
CA THR A 144 -10.86 -7.40 5.05
C THR A 144 -10.63 -8.80 5.62
N PRO A 145 -11.42 -9.27 6.59
CA PRO A 145 -11.35 -10.65 7.10
C PRO A 145 -11.58 -11.73 6.02
N MET A 146 -12.15 -11.34 4.88
CA MET A 146 -12.37 -12.24 3.73
C MET A 146 -11.18 -12.25 2.75
N GLY A 147 -10.06 -11.62 3.10
CA GLY A 147 -8.84 -11.58 2.30
C GLY A 147 -8.89 -10.64 1.10
N LYS A 148 -9.87 -9.74 1.01
CA LYS A 148 -9.84 -8.66 0.02
C LYS A 148 -8.83 -7.61 0.45
N VAL A 149 -7.99 -7.18 -0.48
CA VAL A 149 -6.94 -6.21 -0.25
C VAL A 149 -7.16 -4.98 -1.14
N VAL A 150 -7.06 -3.80 -0.54
CA VAL A 150 -7.05 -2.52 -1.25
C VAL A 150 -5.77 -1.78 -0.91
N THR A 151 -5.01 -1.43 -1.93
CA THR A 151 -3.84 -0.55 -1.80
C THR A 151 -4.23 0.85 -2.28
N VAL A 152 -3.96 1.87 -1.48
CA VAL A 152 -4.19 3.27 -1.84
C VAL A 152 -2.89 4.03 -1.77
N ALA A 153 -2.59 4.78 -2.83
CA ALA A 153 -1.53 5.77 -2.86
C ALA A 153 -2.15 7.15 -3.11
N TYR A 154 -1.76 8.15 -2.34
CA TYR A 154 -2.35 9.48 -2.43
C TYR A 154 -1.33 10.57 -2.11
N GLY A 155 -1.59 11.75 -2.64
CA GLY A 155 -0.91 12.98 -2.31
C GLY A 155 -1.92 14.07 -1.97
N PHE A 156 -1.48 15.07 -1.23
CA PHE A 156 -2.28 16.24 -0.92
C PHE A 156 -1.43 17.51 -0.82
N ASP A 157 -2.04 18.63 -1.15
CA ASP A 157 -1.41 19.95 -1.19
C ASP A 157 -2.44 21.00 -0.78
N ASN A 158 -2.02 22.05 -0.10
CA ASN A 158 -2.84 23.21 0.20
C ASN A 158 -2.94 24.23 -0.94
N ALA A 159 -2.39 23.92 -2.10
CA ALA A 159 -2.45 24.70 -3.34
C ALA A 159 -1.99 26.18 -3.24
N THR A 160 -1.31 26.58 -2.18
CA THR A 160 -0.63 27.89 -2.14
C THR A 160 0.43 27.99 -3.23
N THR A 161 1.04 26.87 -3.59
CA THR A 161 1.96 26.71 -4.73
C THR A 161 1.32 27.02 -6.08
N LEU A 162 0.01 26.88 -6.23
CA LEU A 162 -0.73 27.21 -7.45
C LEU A 162 -1.27 28.64 -7.46
N GLY A 163 -0.86 29.49 -6.52
CA GLY A 163 -1.31 30.87 -6.40
C GLY A 163 -2.78 31.05 -5.97
N LYS A 164 -3.44 29.96 -5.57
CA LYS A 164 -4.81 29.99 -5.05
C LYS A 164 -4.78 29.91 -3.53
N GLN A 165 -5.01 31.02 -2.88
CA GLN A 165 -5.11 31.06 -1.41
C GLN A 165 -6.33 30.27 -0.94
N ASN A 166 -6.17 29.51 0.16
CA ASN A 166 -7.24 28.80 0.86
C ASN A 166 -7.95 27.69 0.05
N VAL A 167 -7.24 27.03 -0.85
CA VAL A 167 -7.73 25.84 -1.57
C VAL A 167 -6.84 24.65 -1.22
N CYS A 168 -7.40 23.47 -0.98
CA CYS A 168 -6.61 22.26 -0.89
C CYS A 168 -6.97 21.26 -1.99
N THR A 169 -6.00 20.45 -2.35
CA THR A 169 -6.14 19.33 -3.29
C THR A 169 -5.79 18.02 -2.65
N VAL A 170 -6.51 16.98 -3.02
CA VAL A 170 -6.22 15.58 -2.69
C VAL A 170 -6.34 14.78 -3.98
N PHE A 171 -5.38 13.93 -4.28
CA PHE A 171 -5.41 13.08 -5.48
C PHE A 171 -4.76 11.73 -5.19
N GLY A 172 -5.13 10.71 -5.95
CA GLY A 172 -4.57 9.39 -5.74
C GLY A 172 -5.21 8.30 -6.57
N SER A 173 -4.85 7.08 -6.23
CA SER A 173 -5.40 5.86 -6.81
C SER A 173 -5.61 4.79 -5.75
N ALA A 174 -6.64 3.97 -5.95
CA ALA A 174 -6.93 2.78 -5.16
C ALA A 174 -6.99 1.56 -6.08
N ILE A 175 -6.35 0.47 -5.68
CA ILE A 175 -6.31 -0.79 -6.41
C ILE A 175 -6.82 -1.88 -5.47
N ALA A 176 -7.87 -2.58 -5.90
CA ALA A 176 -8.43 -3.74 -5.21
C ALA A 176 -8.10 -5.03 -5.95
N SER A 177 -7.79 -6.09 -5.20
CA SER A 177 -7.46 -7.44 -5.70
C SER A 177 -8.37 -8.50 -5.09
#